data_f18ae55a38434ae24509b4196813f4b5
#
_entry.id   f18ae55a38434ae24509b4196813f4b5
#
_cell.length_a   1.000
_cell.length_b   1.000
_cell.length_c   1.000
_cell.angle_alpha   90.00
_cell.angle_beta   90.00
_cell.angle_gamma   90.00
#
_symmetry.space_group_name_H-M   'P 1'
#
loop_
_entity.id
_entity.type
_entity.pdbx_description
1 polymer ?
#
loop_
_entity_poly.entity_id
_entity_poly.type
_entity_poly.pdbx_seq_one_letter_code
_entity_poly.pdbx_strand_id
1 'polypeptide(L)'
;MYAFVIWDKKKNKLFGARDIFGIKPLYYYPMADAGDGAPGVLFGSEIKSFLDYPHFHKAVNKKALRPYMTLQYSATEETFFEGVYKLPPAHYFTVDIPTGKMNIERYWDCDYSAVEKPFEEYVDELDEVVHESVEAHRIADVKVASFLSGGVDSSYIAACLMPDKTFSVGFDYTNFNETNYAKELSDKLGVENVRKMITADEFFGALEDIQYHMDEPQSNLSSVPLYYLAQMASEEVTVVLSGEGADELFAGYEWYEDTPEMRSFKKRVPLGVRRALGSLVQHLPYFKGHNFLTKCAEVPERWYVGQAKVFDPSEVDKVLKPAYDTGKNAAEMCAEYYKQVPNCCELSKKQYLDLSLIHI
;
A
#
# COMPACT_ATOMS: atom_id res chain seq x y z
N MET A 1 14.97 -1.71 4.51
CA MET A 1 14.39 -0.85 3.46
C MET A 1 15.47 -0.49 2.45
N TYR A 2 15.28 -0.78 1.17
CA TYR A 2 16.24 -0.42 0.13
C TYR A 2 15.63 -0.43 -1.27
N ALA A 3 16.15 0.44 -2.11
CA ALA A 3 16.05 0.38 -3.56
C ALA A 3 17.41 0.80 -4.10
N PHE A 4 18.02 0.01 -4.93
CA PHE A 4 19.35 0.32 -5.47
C PHE A 4 19.54 -0.27 -6.87
N VAL A 5 20.48 0.31 -7.60
CA VAL A 5 20.95 -0.20 -8.87
C VAL A 5 22.49 -0.21 -8.86
N ILE A 6 23.09 -1.32 -9.27
CA ILE A 6 24.53 -1.52 -9.35
C ILE A 6 24.92 -1.81 -10.78
N TRP A 7 25.94 -1.13 -11.28
CA TRP A 7 26.57 -1.45 -12.54
C TRP A 7 27.84 -2.30 -12.32
N ASP A 8 27.76 -3.57 -12.69
CA ASP A 8 28.93 -4.45 -12.77
C ASP A 8 29.64 -4.21 -14.10
N LYS A 9 30.66 -3.34 -14.07
CA LYS A 9 31.45 -2.98 -15.24
C LYS A 9 32.21 -4.16 -15.85
N LYS A 10 32.58 -5.18 -15.03
CA LYS A 10 33.31 -6.35 -15.50
C LYS A 10 32.42 -7.29 -16.29
N LYS A 11 31.21 -7.49 -15.85
CA LYS A 11 30.20 -8.34 -16.50
C LYS A 11 29.37 -7.59 -17.52
N ASN A 12 29.50 -6.26 -17.57
CA ASN A 12 28.67 -5.35 -18.36
C ASN A 12 27.18 -5.56 -18.15
N LYS A 13 26.78 -5.63 -16.87
CA LYS A 13 25.40 -5.87 -16.42
C LYS A 13 24.97 -4.85 -15.38
N LEU A 14 23.69 -4.51 -15.40
CA LEU A 14 23.02 -3.85 -14.25
C LEU A 14 22.34 -4.90 -13.40
N PHE A 15 22.37 -4.66 -12.10
CA PHE A 15 21.59 -5.38 -11.10
C PHE A 15 20.88 -4.36 -10.22
N GLY A 16 19.58 -4.48 -10.06
CA GLY A 16 18.80 -3.62 -9.17
C GLY A 16 17.82 -4.43 -8.36
N ALA A 17 17.54 -4.00 -7.14
CA ALA A 17 16.61 -4.67 -6.25
C ALA A 17 15.79 -3.67 -5.43
N ARG A 18 14.60 -4.08 -5.06
CA ARG A 18 13.67 -3.36 -4.20
C ARG A 18 13.33 -4.21 -2.98
N ASP A 19 13.20 -3.57 -1.81
CA ASP A 19 12.94 -4.27 -0.55
C ASP A 19 11.63 -5.08 -0.55
N ILE A 20 11.48 -5.95 0.45
CA ILE A 20 10.41 -6.96 0.52
C ILE A 20 8.99 -6.39 0.53
N PHE A 21 8.78 -5.20 1.08
CA PHE A 21 7.49 -4.50 1.10
C PHE A 21 7.42 -3.32 0.13
N GLY A 22 8.51 -3.02 -0.61
CA GLY A 22 8.56 -1.91 -1.54
C GLY A 22 8.51 -0.54 -0.88
N ILE A 23 9.01 -0.41 0.37
CA ILE A 23 9.03 0.84 1.13
C ILE A 23 9.81 1.91 0.37
N LYS A 24 10.94 1.52 -0.27
CA LYS A 24 11.69 2.44 -1.15
C LYS A 24 11.21 2.30 -2.59
N PRO A 25 10.81 3.40 -3.26
CA PRO A 25 10.34 3.36 -4.64
C PRO A 25 11.50 3.07 -5.62
N LEU A 26 11.19 2.30 -6.68
CA LEU A 26 12.10 2.09 -7.80
C LEU A 26 11.27 1.99 -9.08
N TYR A 27 11.36 3.01 -9.90
CA TYR A 27 10.75 3.08 -11.22
C TYR A 27 11.80 2.83 -12.30
N TYR A 28 11.37 2.28 -13.43
CA TYR A 28 12.24 2.11 -14.60
C TYR A 28 11.47 2.33 -15.89
N TYR A 29 12.20 2.82 -16.91
CA TYR A 29 11.68 3.06 -18.25
C TYR A 29 12.65 2.43 -19.26
N PRO A 30 12.32 1.26 -19.84
CA PRO A 30 13.13 0.62 -20.85
C PRO A 30 12.95 1.31 -22.21
N MET A 31 14.03 1.51 -22.93
CA MET A 31 14.05 2.12 -24.26
C MET A 31 14.69 1.18 -25.27
N ALA A 32 14.05 1.01 -26.42
CA ALA A 32 14.65 0.27 -27.53
C ALA A 32 15.84 1.02 -28.16
N ASP A 33 15.79 2.34 -28.11
CA ASP A 33 16.84 3.26 -28.54
C ASP A 33 16.96 4.41 -27.53
N ALA A 34 18.11 4.56 -26.91
CA ALA A 34 18.43 5.63 -25.97
C ALA A 34 18.95 6.91 -26.67
N GLY A 35 18.93 6.96 -28.03
CA GLY A 35 19.35 8.10 -28.83
C GLY A 35 20.66 7.91 -29.59
N ASP A 36 21.29 6.77 -29.42
CA ASP A 36 22.53 6.37 -30.11
C ASP A 36 22.41 5.07 -30.91
N GLY A 37 21.17 4.58 -31.08
CA GLY A 37 20.86 3.31 -31.73
C GLY A 37 21.01 2.08 -30.80
N ALA A 38 21.33 2.29 -29.53
CA ALA A 38 21.46 1.21 -28.52
C ALA A 38 20.29 1.21 -27.54
N PRO A 39 19.94 0.04 -26.99
CA PRO A 39 18.93 -0.04 -25.96
C PRO A 39 19.42 0.64 -24.67
N GLY A 40 18.49 1.23 -23.92
CA GLY A 40 18.77 1.87 -22.65
C GLY A 40 17.69 1.63 -21.61
N VAL A 41 17.96 2.01 -20.37
CA VAL A 41 16.99 2.03 -19.30
C VAL A 41 17.21 3.25 -18.40
N LEU A 42 16.16 4.02 -18.14
CA LEU A 42 16.15 4.99 -17.07
C LEU A 42 15.65 4.30 -15.79
N PHE A 43 16.17 4.70 -14.66
CA PHE A 43 15.67 4.28 -13.34
C PHE A 43 15.77 5.42 -12.35
N GLY A 44 14.88 5.45 -11.40
CA GLY A 44 14.82 6.50 -10.39
C GLY A 44 13.81 6.19 -9.29
N SER A 45 13.86 6.97 -8.23
CA SER A 45 12.89 6.88 -7.13
C SER A 45 11.61 7.65 -7.40
N GLU A 46 11.61 8.55 -8.39
CA GLU A 46 10.47 9.38 -8.78
C GLU A 46 10.37 9.45 -10.31
N ILE A 47 9.15 9.36 -10.84
CA ILE A 47 8.90 9.37 -12.30
C ILE A 47 9.23 10.72 -12.89
N LYS A 48 9.00 11.82 -12.14
CA LYS A 48 9.32 13.18 -12.59
C LYS A 48 10.78 13.36 -12.98
N SER A 49 11.70 12.54 -12.45
CA SER A 49 13.12 12.55 -12.82
C SER A 49 13.37 12.15 -14.29
N PHE A 50 12.40 11.49 -14.94
CA PHE A 50 12.51 11.09 -16.35
C PHE A 50 12.01 12.17 -17.32
N LEU A 51 11.21 13.15 -16.82
CA LEU A 51 10.48 14.09 -17.68
C LEU A 51 11.36 14.96 -18.56
N ASP A 52 12.58 15.24 -18.13
CA ASP A 52 13.54 16.08 -18.87
C ASP A 52 14.48 15.28 -19.78
N TYR A 53 14.36 13.94 -19.77
CA TYR A 53 15.16 13.12 -20.68
C TYR A 53 14.64 13.25 -22.12
N PRO A 54 15.48 13.58 -23.13
CA PRO A 54 15.03 13.93 -24.47
C PRO A 54 14.25 12.82 -25.19
N HIS A 55 14.53 11.55 -24.86
CA HIS A 55 13.87 10.39 -25.48
C HIS A 55 12.75 9.80 -24.60
N PHE A 56 12.36 10.49 -23.52
CA PHE A 56 11.21 10.10 -22.72
C PHE A 56 9.89 10.49 -23.39
N HIS A 57 9.05 9.50 -23.67
CA HIS A 57 7.74 9.74 -24.26
C HIS A 57 6.68 10.03 -23.19
N LYS A 58 6.21 11.28 -23.11
CA LYS A 58 5.19 11.72 -22.17
C LYS A 58 3.80 11.35 -22.67
N ALA A 59 3.30 10.18 -22.29
CA ALA A 59 1.96 9.73 -22.64
C ALA A 59 1.26 9.10 -21.43
N VAL A 60 -0.07 9.26 -21.37
CA VAL A 60 -0.89 8.66 -20.30
C VAL A 60 -1.20 7.21 -20.63
N ASN A 61 -0.86 6.30 -19.72
CA ASN A 61 -1.26 4.91 -19.79
C ASN A 61 -2.76 4.77 -19.48
N LYS A 62 -3.57 4.65 -20.52
CA LYS A 62 -5.03 4.52 -20.38
C LYS A 62 -5.46 3.25 -19.67
N LYS A 63 -4.63 2.20 -19.64
CA LYS A 63 -4.93 0.93 -18.96
C LYS A 63 -4.95 1.07 -17.44
N ALA A 64 -4.24 2.07 -16.89
CA ALA A 64 -4.21 2.34 -15.46
C ALA A 64 -5.50 2.97 -14.94
N LEU A 65 -6.30 3.62 -15.82
CA LEU A 65 -7.48 4.39 -15.39
C LEU A 65 -8.59 3.52 -14.79
N ARG A 66 -8.92 2.38 -15.43
CA ARG A 66 -10.00 1.52 -14.94
C ARG A 66 -9.76 0.96 -13.54
N PRO A 67 -8.62 0.31 -13.25
CA PRO A 67 -8.33 -0.16 -11.89
C PRO A 67 -8.20 1.00 -10.88
N TYR A 68 -7.66 2.15 -11.29
CA TYR A 68 -7.59 3.33 -10.43
C TYR A 68 -8.95 3.81 -9.94
N MET A 69 -9.97 3.83 -10.78
CA MET A 69 -11.34 4.22 -10.37
C MET A 69 -11.88 3.34 -9.24
N THR A 70 -11.46 2.08 -9.20
CA THR A 70 -11.84 1.18 -8.10
C THR A 70 -10.92 1.30 -6.90
N LEU A 71 -9.59 1.37 -7.11
CA LEU A 71 -8.57 1.18 -6.07
C LEU A 71 -7.93 2.47 -5.57
N GLN A 72 -8.25 3.64 -6.16
CA GLN A 72 -7.75 4.98 -5.79
C GLN A 72 -6.25 5.22 -6.07
N TYR A 73 -5.50 4.23 -6.49
CA TYR A 73 -4.07 4.29 -6.80
C TYR A 73 -3.74 3.42 -8.01
N SER A 74 -2.54 3.57 -8.56
CA SER A 74 -2.05 2.71 -9.65
C SER A 74 -1.63 1.35 -9.11
N ALA A 75 -2.51 0.37 -9.26
CA ALA A 75 -2.30 -1.01 -8.83
C ALA A 75 -1.62 -1.90 -9.91
N THR A 76 -1.18 -1.31 -11.02
CA THR A 76 -0.46 -1.99 -12.10
C THR A 76 1.04 -1.80 -11.97
N GLU A 77 1.83 -2.74 -12.50
CA GLU A 77 3.28 -2.55 -12.62
C GLU A 77 3.61 -1.38 -13.54
N GLU A 78 2.91 -1.28 -14.69
CA GLU A 78 2.99 -0.11 -15.57
C GLU A 78 2.20 1.04 -14.94
N THR A 79 2.87 2.16 -14.73
CA THR A 79 2.34 3.35 -14.07
C THR A 79 1.31 4.10 -14.92
N PHE A 80 0.85 5.28 -14.46
CA PHE A 80 0.06 6.20 -15.27
C PHE A 80 0.86 6.83 -16.44
N PHE A 81 2.17 6.71 -16.44
CA PHE A 81 3.02 7.07 -17.57
C PHE A 81 3.27 5.84 -18.43
N GLU A 82 2.88 5.91 -19.70
CA GLU A 82 3.06 4.80 -20.66
C GLU A 82 4.54 4.40 -20.77
N GLY A 83 4.80 3.09 -20.62
CA GLY A 83 6.14 2.53 -20.67
C GLY A 83 6.99 2.72 -19.40
N VAL A 84 6.49 3.42 -18.36
CA VAL A 84 7.14 3.51 -17.06
C VAL A 84 6.59 2.44 -16.13
N TYR A 85 7.47 1.67 -15.53
CA TYR A 85 7.12 0.55 -14.66
C TYR A 85 7.64 0.78 -13.24
N LYS A 86 6.89 0.26 -12.26
CA LYS A 86 7.39 0.08 -10.88
C LYS A 86 8.04 -1.30 -10.79
N LEU A 87 9.24 -1.39 -10.20
CA LEU A 87 9.75 -2.69 -9.80
C LEU A 87 8.88 -3.21 -8.64
N PRO A 88 8.22 -4.38 -8.76
CA PRO A 88 7.39 -4.90 -7.69
C PRO A 88 8.16 -5.10 -6.37
N PRO A 89 7.50 -5.05 -5.20
CA PRO A 89 8.11 -5.41 -3.92
C PRO A 89 8.74 -6.80 -3.97
N ALA A 90 9.83 -7.02 -3.22
CA ALA A 90 10.54 -8.28 -3.17
C ALA A 90 11.07 -8.81 -4.52
N HIS A 91 11.32 -7.91 -5.48
CA HIS A 91 11.90 -8.28 -6.77
C HIS A 91 13.28 -7.65 -6.99
N TYR A 92 14.05 -8.33 -7.79
CA TYR A 92 15.27 -7.79 -8.39
C TYR A 92 15.20 -7.88 -9.92
N PHE A 93 15.99 -7.06 -10.59
CA PHE A 93 16.20 -7.17 -12.03
C PHE A 93 17.68 -7.30 -12.37
N THR A 94 17.93 -7.91 -13.51
CA THR A 94 19.24 -7.89 -14.18
C THR A 94 19.06 -7.38 -15.60
N VAL A 95 19.95 -6.49 -16.07
CA VAL A 95 20.00 -6.03 -17.46
C VAL A 95 21.34 -6.41 -18.07
N ASP A 96 21.31 -7.09 -19.18
CA ASP A 96 22.46 -7.29 -20.04
C ASP A 96 22.61 -6.02 -20.91
N ILE A 97 23.63 -5.21 -20.62
CA ILE A 97 23.77 -3.88 -21.26
C ILE A 97 23.92 -3.98 -22.78
N PRO A 98 24.73 -4.88 -23.34
CA PRO A 98 24.88 -4.98 -24.80
C PRO A 98 23.60 -5.29 -25.55
N THR A 99 22.68 -6.06 -24.94
CA THR A 99 21.45 -6.51 -25.60
C THR A 99 20.21 -5.77 -25.13
N GLY A 100 20.29 -5.01 -24.03
CA GLY A 100 19.15 -4.39 -23.36
C GLY A 100 18.20 -5.40 -22.73
N LYS A 101 18.52 -6.70 -22.72
CA LYS A 101 17.64 -7.74 -22.19
C LYS A 101 17.54 -7.60 -20.67
N MET A 102 16.33 -7.33 -20.17
CA MET A 102 15.99 -7.28 -18.77
C MET A 102 15.30 -8.57 -18.33
N ASN A 103 15.69 -9.09 -17.15
CA ASN A 103 15.03 -10.19 -16.46
C ASN A 103 14.64 -9.71 -15.05
N ILE A 104 13.39 -9.97 -14.63
CA ILE A 104 12.86 -9.58 -13.32
C ILE A 104 12.45 -10.86 -12.60
N GLU A 105 12.87 -11.01 -11.34
CA GLU A 105 12.60 -12.20 -10.53
C GLU A 105 12.22 -11.80 -9.11
N ARG A 106 11.22 -12.51 -8.54
CA ARG A 106 10.85 -12.38 -7.14
C ARG A 106 11.81 -13.20 -6.27
N TYR A 107 12.34 -12.60 -5.20
CA TYR A 107 13.26 -13.25 -4.28
C TYR A 107 12.63 -13.59 -2.93
N TRP A 108 11.45 -13.05 -2.61
CA TRP A 108 10.74 -13.30 -1.35
C TRP A 108 9.22 -13.22 -1.53
N ASP A 109 8.49 -13.94 -0.70
CA ASP A 109 7.02 -13.87 -0.60
C ASP A 109 6.57 -14.16 0.83
N CYS A 110 5.36 -13.71 1.22
CA CYS A 110 4.77 -14.04 2.52
C CYS A 110 4.36 -15.51 2.58
N ASP A 111 4.72 -16.19 3.66
CA ASP A 111 4.22 -17.51 3.99
C ASP A 111 3.05 -17.39 4.99
N TYR A 112 1.89 -17.91 4.58
CA TYR A 112 0.67 -17.95 5.39
C TYR A 112 0.37 -19.33 5.98
N SER A 113 1.40 -20.15 6.19
CA SER A 113 1.24 -21.43 6.89
C SER A 113 0.98 -21.17 8.38
N ALA A 114 -0.28 -21.39 8.78
CA ALA A 114 -0.68 -21.24 10.17
C ALA A 114 -0.13 -22.40 11.03
N VAL A 115 0.47 -22.06 12.16
CA VAL A 115 0.89 -23.01 13.19
C VAL A 115 -0.04 -22.82 14.41
N GLU A 116 -0.68 -23.89 14.88
CA GLU A 116 -1.51 -23.79 16.08
C GLU A 116 -0.63 -23.77 17.34
N LYS A 117 -0.77 -22.70 18.15
CA LYS A 117 -0.07 -22.49 19.42
C LYS A 117 -1.04 -21.85 20.45
N PRO A 118 -0.74 -21.93 21.76
CA PRO A 118 -1.42 -21.16 22.79
C PRO A 118 -1.34 -19.65 22.48
N PHE A 119 -2.37 -18.91 22.86
CA PHE A 119 -2.44 -17.45 22.58
C PHE A 119 -1.26 -16.69 23.21
N GLU A 120 -0.91 -17.02 24.43
CA GLU A 120 0.18 -16.38 25.18
C GLU A 120 1.53 -16.57 24.47
N GLU A 121 1.77 -17.73 23.86
CA GLU A 121 3.00 -18.00 23.11
C GLU A 121 3.08 -17.10 21.84
N TYR A 122 1.94 -16.86 21.17
CA TYR A 122 1.90 -15.89 20.06
C TYR A 122 2.17 -14.47 20.53
N VAL A 123 1.66 -14.07 21.69
CA VAL A 123 1.89 -12.72 22.24
C VAL A 123 3.36 -12.50 22.54
N ASP A 124 4.01 -13.48 23.20
CA ASP A 124 5.42 -13.38 23.56
C ASP A 124 6.33 -13.35 22.32
N GLU A 125 6.09 -14.25 21.34
CA GLU A 125 6.84 -14.28 20.08
C GLU A 125 6.65 -13.01 19.26
N LEU A 126 5.42 -12.47 19.22
CA LEU A 126 5.11 -11.25 18.49
C LEU A 126 5.82 -10.05 19.11
N ASP A 127 5.79 -9.94 20.44
CA ASP A 127 6.49 -8.87 21.17
C ASP A 127 7.99 -8.91 20.88
N GLU A 128 8.62 -10.09 20.94
CA GLU A 128 10.04 -10.28 20.61
C GLU A 128 10.36 -9.86 19.17
N VAL A 129 9.60 -10.36 18.18
CA VAL A 129 9.82 -10.06 16.76
C VAL A 129 9.62 -8.57 16.46
N VAL A 130 8.63 -7.91 17.07
CA VAL A 130 8.43 -6.47 16.88
C VAL A 130 9.59 -5.67 17.49
N HIS A 131 10.05 -6.02 18.68
CA HIS A 131 11.23 -5.37 19.28
C HIS A 131 12.49 -5.54 18.41
N GLU A 132 12.78 -6.75 17.93
CA GLU A 132 13.88 -7.01 17.02
C GLU A 132 13.76 -6.21 15.72
N SER A 133 12.55 -6.14 15.15
CA SER A 133 12.28 -5.36 13.95
C SER A 133 12.51 -3.86 14.17
N VAL A 134 12.02 -3.30 15.25
CA VAL A 134 12.20 -1.88 15.60
C VAL A 134 13.70 -1.56 15.79
N GLU A 135 14.43 -2.40 16.52
CA GLU A 135 15.87 -2.24 16.67
C GLU A 135 16.62 -2.31 15.34
N ALA A 136 16.24 -3.23 14.44
CA ALA A 136 16.82 -3.32 13.10
C ALA A 136 16.53 -2.08 12.24
N HIS A 137 15.37 -1.44 12.42
CA HIS A 137 15.00 -0.22 11.71
C HIS A 137 15.60 1.06 12.35
N ARG A 138 16.02 0.97 13.61
CA ARG A 138 16.69 2.06 14.33
C ARG A 138 18.14 2.30 13.91
N ILE A 139 18.76 1.35 13.19
CA ILE A 139 20.15 1.46 12.75
C ILE A 139 20.30 2.64 11.79
N ALA A 140 20.82 3.75 12.30
CA ALA A 140 21.05 5.00 11.58
C ALA A 140 22.20 5.80 12.20
N ASP A 141 22.92 6.57 11.37
CA ASP A 141 23.97 7.51 11.82
C ASP A 141 23.39 8.89 12.19
N VAL A 142 22.07 8.99 12.24
CA VAL A 142 21.31 10.23 12.51
C VAL A 142 20.23 9.98 13.55
N LYS A 143 19.64 11.05 14.08
CA LYS A 143 18.49 10.95 14.99
C LYS A 143 17.32 10.27 14.32
N VAL A 144 16.65 9.39 15.07
CA VAL A 144 15.47 8.66 14.64
C VAL A 144 14.28 9.13 15.46
N ALA A 145 13.24 9.56 14.76
CA ALA A 145 11.97 9.95 15.36
C ALA A 145 10.85 8.95 15.03
N SER A 146 9.66 9.18 15.57
CA SER A 146 8.47 8.40 15.24
C SER A 146 7.28 9.29 14.92
N PHE A 147 6.49 8.90 13.92
CA PHE A 147 5.14 9.41 13.77
C PHE A 147 4.24 8.75 14.83
N LEU A 148 3.38 9.54 15.43
CA LEU A 148 2.52 9.10 16.54
C LEU A 148 1.11 9.65 16.35
N SER A 149 0.16 8.80 15.97
CA SER A 149 -1.24 9.16 15.83
C SER A 149 -2.02 9.11 17.14
N GLY A 150 -1.56 8.30 18.10
CA GLY A 150 -2.29 7.93 19.32
C GLY A 150 -3.08 6.62 19.18
N GLY A 151 -3.08 6.00 17.98
CA GLY A 151 -3.56 4.63 17.77
C GLY A 151 -2.61 3.58 18.35
N VAL A 152 -3.08 2.33 18.47
CA VAL A 152 -2.33 1.23 19.10
C VAL A 152 -0.98 0.99 18.43
N ASP A 153 -0.96 0.87 17.10
CA ASP A 153 0.23 0.49 16.34
C ASP A 153 1.35 1.53 16.46
N SER A 154 1.03 2.80 16.18
CA SER A 154 2.01 3.88 16.30
C SER A 154 2.49 4.06 17.74
N SER A 155 1.63 3.80 18.72
CA SER A 155 1.95 3.88 20.14
C SER A 155 2.90 2.76 20.55
N TYR A 156 2.67 1.53 20.07
CA TYR A 156 3.52 0.39 20.35
C TYR A 156 4.91 0.56 19.72
N ILE A 157 4.97 0.96 18.45
CA ILE A 157 6.25 1.26 17.79
C ILE A 157 7.02 2.36 18.53
N ALA A 158 6.36 3.46 18.93
CA ALA A 158 7.02 4.54 19.67
C ALA A 158 7.52 4.08 21.05
N ALA A 159 6.79 3.21 21.74
CA ALA A 159 7.20 2.65 23.02
C ALA A 159 8.41 1.70 22.87
N CYS A 160 8.46 0.85 21.85
CA CYS A 160 9.60 -0.02 21.58
C CYS A 160 10.83 0.78 21.14
N LEU A 161 10.63 1.81 20.30
CA LEU A 161 11.72 2.61 19.72
C LEU A 161 12.38 3.55 20.75
N MET A 162 11.57 4.12 21.67
CA MET A 162 12.01 5.23 22.54
C MET A 162 12.72 6.33 21.72
N PRO A 163 12.00 6.99 20.79
CA PRO A 163 12.61 7.90 19.80
C PRO A 163 13.14 9.18 20.45
N ASP A 164 13.98 9.92 19.72
CA ASP A 164 14.41 11.26 20.14
C ASP A 164 13.24 12.26 20.23
N LYS A 165 12.27 12.13 19.29
CA LYS A 165 11.05 12.96 19.21
C LYS A 165 9.91 12.17 18.57
N THR A 166 8.67 12.61 18.83
CA THR A 166 7.49 12.16 18.13
C THR A 166 6.80 13.31 17.40
N PHE A 167 6.19 13.02 16.25
CA PHE A 167 5.45 13.99 15.45
C PHE A 167 4.00 13.56 15.31
N SER A 168 3.06 14.49 15.51
CA SER A 168 1.64 14.24 15.43
C SER A 168 0.92 15.34 14.67
N VAL A 169 -0.10 14.96 13.91
CA VAL A 169 -0.97 15.90 13.20
C VAL A 169 -2.41 15.62 13.56
N GLY A 170 -3.19 16.67 13.77
CA GLY A 170 -4.63 16.59 13.97
C GLY A 170 -5.35 17.65 13.16
N PHE A 171 -6.67 17.59 13.21
CA PHE A 171 -7.54 18.58 12.59
C PHE A 171 -8.14 19.47 13.67
N ASP A 172 -8.37 20.73 13.35
CA ASP A 172 -9.08 21.67 14.25
C ASP A 172 -10.58 21.34 14.32
N TYR A 173 -10.86 20.06 14.64
CA TYR A 173 -12.21 19.53 14.79
C TYR A 173 -12.23 18.53 15.93
N THR A 174 -12.94 18.82 17.01
CA THR A 174 -12.88 18.07 18.29
C THR A 174 -13.13 16.58 18.12
N ASN A 175 -13.95 16.15 17.18
CA ASN A 175 -14.28 14.73 16.97
C ASN A 175 -13.21 13.94 16.17
N PHE A 176 -12.20 14.61 15.59
CA PHE A 176 -11.14 14.00 14.79
C PHE A 176 -9.76 14.40 15.28
N ASN A 177 -9.63 14.79 16.55
CA ASN A 177 -8.35 15.18 17.13
C ASN A 177 -7.85 14.11 18.12
N GLU A 178 -7.01 13.22 17.64
CA GLU A 178 -6.36 12.19 18.43
C GLU A 178 -5.01 12.61 19.01
N THR A 179 -4.55 13.84 18.70
CA THR A 179 -3.22 14.31 19.16
C THR A 179 -3.08 14.38 20.68
N ASN A 180 -4.18 14.39 21.41
CA ASN A 180 -4.14 14.34 22.88
C ASN A 180 -3.67 12.97 23.39
N TYR A 181 -4.06 11.87 22.76
CA TYR A 181 -3.56 10.52 23.08
C TYR A 181 -2.06 10.39 22.78
N ALA A 182 -1.65 10.93 21.63
CA ALA A 182 -0.24 10.98 21.26
C ALA A 182 0.60 11.77 22.28
N LYS A 183 0.09 12.92 22.74
CA LYS A 183 0.72 13.74 23.76
C LYS A 183 0.82 12.99 25.11
N GLU A 184 -0.28 12.35 25.55
CA GLU A 184 -0.29 11.60 26.81
C GLU A 184 0.76 10.49 26.80
N LEU A 185 0.88 9.74 25.71
CA LEU A 185 1.88 8.70 25.58
C LEU A 185 3.29 9.29 25.61
N SER A 186 3.54 10.34 24.81
CA SER A 186 4.87 10.98 24.76
C SER A 186 5.29 11.51 26.13
N ASP A 187 4.37 12.09 26.89
CA ASP A 187 4.64 12.55 28.28
C ASP A 187 5.00 11.37 29.20
N LYS A 188 4.31 10.22 29.06
CA LYS A 188 4.62 9.00 29.82
C LYS A 188 5.98 8.41 29.45
N LEU A 189 6.37 8.48 28.19
CA LEU A 189 7.67 8.03 27.70
C LEU A 189 8.80 9.02 28.00
N GLY A 190 8.48 10.27 28.41
CA GLY A 190 9.45 11.33 28.59
C GLY A 190 10.05 11.85 27.28
N VAL A 191 9.32 11.73 26.16
CA VAL A 191 9.74 12.13 24.82
C VAL A 191 8.98 13.38 24.38
N GLU A 192 9.67 14.31 23.71
CA GLU A 192 9.04 15.51 23.15
C GLU A 192 8.06 15.13 22.02
N ASN A 193 6.84 15.69 22.06
CA ASN A 193 5.85 15.54 21.00
C ASN A 193 5.62 16.88 20.27
N VAL A 194 6.06 16.95 19.03
CA VAL A 194 5.80 18.09 18.13
C VAL A 194 4.48 17.89 17.42
N ARG A 195 3.56 18.88 17.52
CA ARG A 195 2.19 18.74 17.03
C ARG A 195 1.79 19.90 16.13
N LYS A 196 1.04 19.57 15.07
CA LYS A 196 0.40 20.55 14.18
C LYS A 196 -1.10 20.27 14.07
N MET A 197 -1.88 21.33 14.12
CA MET A 197 -3.32 21.31 13.78
C MET A 197 -3.48 21.84 12.36
N ILE A 198 -4.05 21.03 11.47
CA ILE A 198 -4.30 21.38 10.07
C ILE A 198 -5.65 22.07 9.97
N THR A 199 -5.69 23.24 9.36
CA THR A 199 -6.91 23.97 9.01
C THR A 199 -7.48 23.46 7.68
N ALA A 200 -8.75 23.79 7.39
CA ALA A 200 -9.35 23.42 6.10
C ALA A 200 -8.62 24.08 4.91
N ASP A 201 -8.18 25.32 5.05
CA ASP A 201 -7.44 26.02 3.99
C ASP A 201 -6.08 25.37 3.71
N GLU A 202 -5.36 24.99 4.76
CA GLU A 202 -4.11 24.23 4.61
C GLU A 202 -4.37 22.86 3.96
N PHE A 203 -5.44 22.16 4.37
CA PHE A 203 -5.78 20.85 3.83
C PHE A 203 -5.98 20.90 2.31
N PHE A 204 -6.83 21.80 1.82
CA PHE A 204 -7.10 21.93 0.39
C PHE A 204 -5.94 22.60 -0.37
N GLY A 205 -5.22 23.51 0.28
CA GLY A 205 -4.06 24.19 -0.32
C GLY A 205 -2.87 23.27 -0.61
N ALA A 206 -2.72 22.16 0.14
CA ALA A 206 -1.61 21.21 -0.04
C ALA A 206 -1.83 20.19 -1.17
N LEU A 207 -3.06 20.06 -1.71
CA LEU A 207 -3.39 18.97 -2.66
C LEU A 207 -2.56 19.00 -3.94
N GLU A 208 -2.23 20.17 -4.47
CA GLU A 208 -1.42 20.31 -5.69
C GLU A 208 0.01 19.82 -5.44
N ASP A 209 0.64 20.25 -4.36
CA ASP A 209 1.99 19.83 -3.98
C ASP A 209 2.04 18.34 -3.70
N ILE A 210 1.04 17.79 -3.00
CA ILE A 210 0.94 16.37 -2.71
C ILE A 210 0.89 15.58 -4.02
N GLN A 211 0.03 15.98 -4.98
CA GLN A 211 -0.06 15.29 -6.29
C GLN A 211 1.25 15.37 -7.07
N TYR A 212 1.97 16.48 -6.98
CA TYR A 212 3.29 16.62 -7.59
C TYR A 212 4.31 15.65 -6.97
N HIS A 213 4.30 15.50 -5.64
CA HIS A 213 5.21 14.57 -4.94
C HIS A 213 4.87 13.10 -5.18
N MET A 214 3.59 12.78 -5.38
CA MET A 214 3.13 11.40 -5.59
C MET A 214 3.44 10.85 -7.00
N ASP A 215 3.78 11.69 -7.98
CA ASP A 215 3.98 11.36 -9.40
C ASP A 215 2.72 10.79 -10.10
N GLU A 216 1.93 9.99 -9.42
CA GLU A 216 0.73 9.33 -9.94
C GLU A 216 -0.52 9.82 -9.19
N PRO A 217 -1.71 9.80 -9.83
CA PRO A 217 -2.94 10.20 -9.16
C PRO A 217 -3.19 9.36 -7.91
N GLN A 218 -3.41 10.02 -6.80
CA GLN A 218 -3.76 9.41 -5.52
C GLN A 218 -4.98 10.12 -4.95
N SER A 219 -6.06 9.38 -4.64
CA SER A 219 -7.29 9.96 -4.11
C SER A 219 -7.52 9.70 -2.62
N ASN A 220 -6.62 8.98 -1.95
CA ASN A 220 -6.69 8.80 -0.51
C ASN A 220 -6.25 10.08 0.21
N LEU A 221 -7.17 10.72 0.90
CA LEU A 221 -6.95 11.99 1.59
C LEU A 221 -6.06 11.87 2.84
N SER A 222 -5.72 10.65 3.29
CA SER A 222 -4.70 10.43 4.34
C SER A 222 -3.31 10.93 3.94
N SER A 223 -3.07 11.15 2.66
CA SER A 223 -1.85 11.79 2.15
C SER A 223 -1.64 13.21 2.69
N VAL A 224 -2.70 13.94 3.01
CA VAL A 224 -2.59 15.33 3.52
C VAL A 224 -1.98 15.38 4.93
N PRO A 225 -2.51 14.68 5.95
CA PRO A 225 -1.84 14.64 7.25
C PRO A 225 -0.41 14.07 7.15
N LEU A 226 -0.16 13.06 6.31
CA LEU A 226 1.18 12.52 6.10
C LEU A 226 2.15 13.55 5.50
N TYR A 227 1.69 14.38 4.56
CA TYR A 227 2.49 15.47 4.00
C TYR A 227 2.97 16.45 5.09
N TYR A 228 2.07 16.89 5.96
CA TYR A 228 2.42 17.79 7.05
C TYR A 228 3.29 17.13 8.13
N LEU A 229 3.07 15.83 8.43
CA LEU A 229 3.97 15.07 9.29
C LEU A 229 5.38 15.02 8.72
N ALA A 230 5.51 14.68 7.43
CA ALA A 230 6.80 14.62 6.74
C ALA A 230 7.47 15.99 6.68
N GLN A 231 6.71 17.05 6.42
CA GLN A 231 7.22 18.44 6.41
C GLN A 231 7.83 18.81 7.76
N MET A 232 7.08 18.66 8.85
CA MET A 232 7.57 18.96 10.20
C MET A 232 8.79 18.12 10.58
N ALA A 233 8.75 16.82 10.29
CA ALA A 233 9.84 15.93 10.64
C ALA A 233 11.13 16.26 9.86
N SER A 234 11.01 16.62 8.59
CA SER A 234 12.16 16.93 7.73
C SER A 234 12.97 18.14 8.19
N GLU A 235 12.38 19.04 8.97
CA GLU A 235 13.07 20.20 9.56
C GLU A 235 13.99 19.80 10.72
N GLU A 236 13.74 18.65 11.36
CA GLU A 236 14.42 18.27 12.59
C GLU A 236 15.19 16.94 12.51
N VAL A 237 14.69 15.98 11.71
CA VAL A 237 15.25 14.62 11.61
C VAL A 237 15.29 14.12 10.18
N THR A 238 16.14 13.13 9.94
CA THR A 238 16.26 12.50 8.60
C THR A 238 15.49 11.18 8.52
N VAL A 239 15.28 10.51 9.66
CA VAL A 239 14.64 9.19 9.71
C VAL A 239 13.49 9.23 10.71
N VAL A 240 12.35 8.69 10.27
CA VAL A 240 11.17 8.47 11.11
C VAL A 240 10.66 7.04 10.94
N LEU A 241 10.18 6.43 12.02
CA LEU A 241 9.43 5.20 12.01
C LEU A 241 7.94 5.51 12.14
N SER A 242 7.10 4.63 11.61
CA SER A 242 5.64 4.71 11.74
C SER A 242 5.06 3.33 12.02
N GLY A 243 3.79 3.29 12.45
CA GLY A 243 2.99 2.06 12.58
C GLY A 243 2.29 1.66 11.27
N GLU A 244 2.62 2.29 10.13
CA GLU A 244 1.98 2.03 8.85
C GLU A 244 2.21 0.59 8.39
N GLY A 245 1.16 -0.07 7.88
CA GLY A 245 1.20 -1.46 7.44
C GLY A 245 0.90 -2.48 8.55
N ALA A 246 0.72 -2.06 9.80
CA ALA A 246 0.39 -2.97 10.90
C ALA A 246 -0.98 -3.63 10.73
N ASP A 247 -1.99 -2.89 10.28
CA ASP A 247 -3.33 -3.41 10.02
C ASP A 247 -3.32 -4.53 8.96
N GLU A 248 -2.53 -4.39 7.93
CA GLU A 248 -2.36 -5.39 6.87
C GLU A 248 -1.61 -6.63 7.38
N LEU A 249 -0.57 -6.43 8.20
CA LEU A 249 0.23 -7.52 8.75
C LEU A 249 -0.54 -8.30 9.83
N PHE A 250 -1.28 -7.61 10.70
CA PHE A 250 -1.91 -8.19 11.88
C PHE A 250 -3.44 -8.31 11.77
N ALA A 251 -4.00 -8.06 10.58
CA ALA A 251 -5.44 -8.08 10.33
C ALA A 251 -6.24 -7.12 11.22
N GLY A 252 -5.73 -5.91 11.41
CA GLY A 252 -6.32 -4.90 12.29
C GLY A 252 -7.64 -4.31 11.77
N TYR A 253 -7.94 -4.43 10.49
CA TYR A 253 -9.17 -3.89 9.92
C TYR A 253 -10.40 -4.75 10.26
N GLU A 254 -11.48 -4.12 10.72
CA GLU A 254 -12.75 -4.81 11.06
C GLU A 254 -13.36 -5.61 9.89
N TRP A 255 -13.12 -5.23 8.64
CA TRP A 255 -13.66 -5.94 7.48
C TRP A 255 -12.88 -7.19 7.07
N TYR A 256 -11.74 -7.44 7.67
CA TYR A 256 -11.04 -8.71 7.44
C TYR A 256 -11.81 -9.88 8.02
N GLU A 257 -12.46 -9.69 9.16
CA GLU A 257 -13.25 -10.72 9.80
C GLU A 257 -14.74 -10.64 9.44
N ASP A 258 -15.34 -11.81 9.36
CA ASP A 258 -16.80 -11.90 9.37
C ASP A 258 -17.33 -11.64 10.77
N THR A 259 -18.44 -10.92 10.89
CA THR A 259 -19.12 -10.79 12.18
C THR A 259 -19.58 -12.17 12.70
N PRO A 260 -19.81 -12.33 14.00
CA PRO A 260 -20.33 -13.60 14.54
C PRO A 260 -21.59 -14.10 13.82
N GLU A 261 -22.47 -13.17 13.44
CA GLU A 261 -23.70 -13.48 12.69
C GLU A 261 -23.38 -13.98 11.28
N MET A 262 -22.43 -13.36 10.58
CA MET A 262 -21.98 -13.80 9.24
C MET A 262 -21.34 -15.18 9.32
N ARG A 263 -20.44 -15.41 10.28
CA ARG A 263 -19.82 -16.73 10.51
C ARG A 263 -20.89 -17.80 10.77
N SER A 264 -21.86 -17.51 11.64
CA SER A 264 -22.97 -18.43 11.93
C SER A 264 -23.85 -18.73 10.71
N PHE A 265 -24.15 -17.70 9.91
CA PHE A 265 -24.92 -17.84 8.69
C PHE A 265 -24.15 -18.65 7.63
N LYS A 266 -22.89 -18.33 7.37
CA LYS A 266 -22.02 -19.06 6.43
C LYS A 266 -21.86 -20.53 6.80
N LYS A 267 -21.81 -20.86 8.11
CA LYS A 267 -21.72 -22.24 8.61
C LYS A 267 -23.02 -23.05 8.41
N ARG A 268 -24.17 -22.39 8.50
CA ARG A 268 -25.49 -23.06 8.43
C ARG A 268 -26.05 -23.13 7.03
N VAL A 269 -25.72 -22.17 6.17
CA VAL A 269 -26.33 -22.04 4.84
C VAL A 269 -25.29 -22.38 3.77
N PRO A 270 -25.50 -23.43 2.97
CA PRO A 270 -24.57 -23.82 1.91
C PRO A 270 -24.35 -22.70 0.89
N LEU A 271 -23.13 -22.64 0.33
CA LEU A 271 -22.71 -21.58 -0.60
C LEU A 271 -23.66 -21.37 -1.79
N GLY A 272 -24.18 -22.47 -2.36
CA GLY A 272 -25.13 -22.39 -3.49
C GLY A 272 -26.43 -21.65 -3.12
N VAL A 273 -26.95 -21.89 -1.89
CA VAL A 273 -28.14 -21.19 -1.39
C VAL A 273 -27.84 -19.73 -1.11
N ARG A 274 -26.67 -19.45 -0.51
CA ARG A 274 -26.21 -18.07 -0.26
C ARG A 274 -26.07 -17.27 -1.55
N ARG A 275 -25.53 -17.89 -2.61
CA ARG A 275 -25.41 -17.29 -3.94
C ARG A 275 -26.76 -16.95 -4.55
N ALA A 276 -27.71 -17.87 -4.49
CA ALA A 276 -29.07 -17.64 -4.98
C ALA A 276 -29.74 -16.46 -4.23
N LEU A 277 -29.59 -16.40 -2.90
CA LEU A 277 -30.09 -15.29 -2.10
C LEU A 277 -29.39 -13.97 -2.46
N GLY A 278 -28.08 -13.96 -2.61
CA GLY A 278 -27.32 -12.77 -2.99
C GLY A 278 -27.71 -12.24 -4.38
N SER A 279 -27.87 -13.13 -5.36
CA SER A 279 -28.35 -12.77 -6.70
C SER A 279 -29.74 -12.14 -6.68
N LEU A 280 -30.64 -12.66 -5.84
CA LEU A 280 -31.98 -12.08 -5.68
C LEU A 280 -31.90 -10.69 -5.05
N VAL A 281 -31.08 -10.54 -4.01
CA VAL A 281 -30.94 -9.29 -3.24
C VAL A 281 -30.38 -8.14 -4.09
N GLN A 282 -29.48 -8.43 -5.03
CA GLN A 282 -28.90 -7.42 -5.93
C GLN A 282 -29.95 -6.72 -6.82
N HIS A 283 -31.10 -7.34 -7.04
CA HIS A 283 -32.20 -6.77 -7.83
C HIS A 283 -33.25 -6.04 -6.98
N LEU A 284 -33.09 -6.03 -5.65
CA LEU A 284 -34.02 -5.38 -4.72
C LEU A 284 -33.51 -4.00 -4.32
N PRO A 285 -34.40 -3.06 -3.98
CA PRO A 285 -34.03 -1.80 -3.35
C PRO A 285 -33.22 -2.06 -2.06
N TYR A 286 -32.33 -1.13 -1.70
CA TYR A 286 -31.54 -1.25 -0.47
C TYR A 286 -32.43 -1.39 0.77
N PHE A 287 -32.15 -2.38 1.61
CA PHE A 287 -32.83 -2.64 2.88
C PHE A 287 -31.84 -3.03 3.97
N LYS A 288 -32.27 -2.96 5.25
CA LYS A 288 -31.43 -3.40 6.37
C LYS A 288 -31.14 -4.91 6.27
N GLY A 289 -29.88 -5.27 6.03
CA GLY A 289 -29.42 -6.64 5.79
C GLY A 289 -28.96 -6.90 4.36
N HIS A 290 -29.17 -5.97 3.42
CA HIS A 290 -28.71 -6.07 2.03
C HIS A 290 -27.20 -6.41 1.96
N ASN A 291 -26.36 -5.60 2.62
CA ASN A 291 -24.90 -5.80 2.65
C ASN A 291 -24.51 -7.13 3.33
N PHE A 292 -25.22 -7.54 4.37
CA PHE A 292 -25.00 -8.83 5.03
C PHE A 292 -25.19 -9.99 4.06
N LEU A 293 -26.32 -10.03 3.36
CA LEU A 293 -26.63 -11.10 2.42
C LEU A 293 -25.67 -11.08 1.23
N THR A 294 -25.35 -9.91 0.71
CA THR A 294 -24.41 -9.75 -0.42
C THR A 294 -23.01 -10.24 -0.06
N LYS A 295 -22.48 -9.83 1.11
CA LYS A 295 -21.16 -10.27 1.59
C LYS A 295 -21.12 -11.75 1.90
N CYS A 296 -22.22 -12.33 2.45
CA CYS A 296 -22.30 -13.75 2.74
C CYS A 296 -22.51 -14.63 1.49
N ALA A 297 -22.92 -14.05 0.37
CA ALA A 297 -23.27 -14.79 -0.85
C ALA A 297 -22.05 -15.35 -1.58
N GLU A 298 -20.90 -14.74 -1.43
CA GLU A 298 -19.72 -15.09 -2.22
C GLU A 298 -18.48 -15.34 -1.33
N VAL A 299 -17.48 -15.94 -1.94
CA VAL A 299 -16.14 -16.09 -1.37
C VAL A 299 -15.32 -14.83 -1.63
N PRO A 300 -14.30 -14.51 -0.79
CA PRO A 300 -13.50 -13.28 -0.93
C PRO A 300 -12.98 -13.03 -2.35
N GLU A 301 -12.52 -14.07 -3.02
CA GLU A 301 -11.97 -14.00 -4.38
C GLU A 301 -12.89 -13.40 -5.43
N ARG A 302 -14.18 -13.28 -5.13
CA ARG A 302 -15.18 -12.74 -6.05
C ARG A 302 -15.64 -11.32 -5.75
N TRP A 303 -15.41 -10.84 -4.54
CA TRP A 303 -15.95 -9.55 -4.14
C TRP A 303 -14.93 -8.63 -3.46
N TYR A 304 -13.92 -9.20 -2.81
CA TYR A 304 -12.92 -8.41 -2.10
C TYR A 304 -11.78 -8.05 -3.04
N VAL A 305 -11.63 -6.77 -3.30
CA VAL A 305 -10.60 -6.21 -4.19
C VAL A 305 -9.62 -5.29 -3.44
N GLY A 306 -9.55 -5.42 -2.13
CA GLY A 306 -8.76 -4.58 -1.25
C GLY A 306 -9.60 -3.56 -0.49
N GLN A 307 -9.00 -2.97 0.54
CA GLN A 307 -9.65 -1.97 1.40
C GLN A 307 -9.93 -0.65 0.68
N ALA A 308 -9.12 -0.30 -0.31
CA ALA A 308 -9.18 0.97 -1.02
C ALA A 308 -10.36 1.06 -2.02
N LYS A 309 -11.26 0.07 -2.07
CA LYS A 309 -12.36 0.04 -3.03
C LYS A 309 -13.29 1.25 -2.89
N VAL A 310 -13.45 2.01 -3.98
CA VAL A 310 -14.42 3.12 -4.11
C VAL A 310 -15.54 2.77 -5.07
N PHE A 311 -15.26 2.60 -6.35
CA PHE A 311 -16.27 2.29 -7.36
C PHE A 311 -16.38 0.79 -7.62
N ASP A 312 -17.63 0.31 -7.74
CA ASP A 312 -17.87 -1.00 -8.33
C ASP A 312 -17.66 -0.99 -9.85
N PRO A 313 -17.30 -2.13 -10.48
CA PRO A 313 -17.09 -2.18 -11.93
C PRO A 313 -18.24 -1.61 -12.76
N SER A 314 -19.49 -1.83 -12.34
CA SER A 314 -20.69 -1.28 -13.01
C SER A 314 -20.86 0.24 -12.85
N GLU A 315 -20.22 0.84 -11.86
CA GLU A 315 -20.17 2.30 -11.68
C GLU A 315 -19.08 2.90 -12.53
N VAL A 316 -17.92 2.25 -12.61
CA VAL A 316 -16.83 2.62 -13.52
C VAL A 316 -17.32 2.67 -14.97
N ASP A 317 -18.14 1.68 -15.41
CA ASP A 317 -18.74 1.62 -16.76
C ASP A 317 -19.60 2.86 -17.08
N LYS A 318 -20.16 3.52 -16.07
CA LYS A 318 -20.98 4.73 -16.26
C LYS A 318 -20.16 6.01 -16.36
N VAL A 319 -18.96 6.02 -15.79
CA VAL A 319 -18.10 7.20 -15.67
C VAL A 319 -17.01 7.21 -16.72
N LEU A 320 -16.37 6.06 -16.97
CA LEU A 320 -15.23 5.96 -17.85
C LEU A 320 -15.68 5.91 -19.32
N LYS A 321 -15.18 6.85 -20.12
CA LYS A 321 -15.47 6.86 -21.57
C LYS A 321 -14.80 5.66 -22.26
N PRO A 322 -15.43 5.04 -23.29
CA PRO A 322 -14.88 3.86 -23.97
C PRO A 322 -13.44 4.03 -24.51
N ALA A 323 -13.05 5.23 -24.91
CA ALA A 323 -11.69 5.52 -25.39
C ALA A 323 -10.60 5.39 -24.30
N TYR A 324 -11.00 5.38 -23.04
CA TYR A 324 -10.13 5.26 -21.87
C TYR A 324 -10.36 3.95 -21.10
N ASP A 325 -11.33 3.14 -21.52
CA ASP A 325 -11.68 1.87 -20.90
C ASP A 325 -10.95 0.71 -21.59
N THR A 326 -9.64 0.68 -21.42
CA THR A 326 -8.75 -0.31 -22.07
C THR A 326 -8.04 -1.23 -21.07
N GLY A 327 -8.21 -0.97 -19.76
CA GLY A 327 -7.57 -1.73 -18.68
C GLY A 327 -8.40 -2.92 -18.19
N LYS A 328 -7.77 -3.82 -17.44
CA LYS A 328 -8.44 -4.85 -16.65
C LYS A 328 -9.26 -4.20 -15.52
N ASN A 329 -10.35 -4.84 -15.11
CA ASN A 329 -11.01 -4.42 -13.89
C ASN A 329 -10.24 -4.90 -12.64
N ALA A 330 -10.48 -4.26 -11.49
CA ALA A 330 -9.79 -4.59 -10.25
C ALA A 330 -9.98 -6.06 -9.82
N ALA A 331 -11.16 -6.64 -10.04
CA ALA A 331 -11.42 -8.04 -9.69
C ALA A 331 -10.60 -9.02 -10.54
N GLU A 332 -10.41 -8.73 -11.83
CA GLU A 332 -9.53 -9.53 -12.71
C GLU A 332 -8.06 -9.47 -12.26
N MET A 333 -7.63 -8.30 -11.80
CA MET A 333 -6.27 -8.13 -11.26
C MET A 333 -6.11 -8.90 -9.95
N CYS A 334 -7.04 -8.75 -9.01
CA CYS A 334 -7.01 -9.43 -7.72
C CYS A 334 -7.08 -10.96 -7.87
N ALA A 335 -7.76 -11.47 -8.90
CA ALA A 335 -7.84 -12.91 -9.15
C ALA A 335 -6.47 -13.56 -9.37
N GLU A 336 -5.48 -12.83 -9.90
CA GLU A 336 -4.13 -13.37 -10.09
C GLU A 336 -3.41 -13.54 -8.75
N TYR A 337 -3.60 -12.63 -7.80
CA TYR A 337 -3.05 -12.76 -6.45
C TYR A 337 -3.69 -13.91 -5.68
N TYR A 338 -5.02 -14.07 -5.75
CA TYR A 338 -5.71 -15.17 -5.08
C TYR A 338 -5.27 -16.57 -5.55
N LYS A 339 -4.81 -16.71 -6.79
CA LYS A 339 -4.25 -17.97 -7.30
C LYS A 339 -2.98 -18.41 -6.56
N GLN A 340 -2.28 -17.51 -5.92
CA GLN A 340 -1.04 -17.78 -5.19
C GLN A 340 -1.31 -18.35 -3.78
N VAL A 341 -2.50 -18.10 -3.23
CA VAL A 341 -2.92 -18.55 -1.88
C VAL A 341 -4.22 -19.36 -1.89
N PRO A 342 -4.37 -20.39 -2.73
CA PRO A 342 -5.64 -21.06 -2.94
C PRO A 342 -6.17 -21.80 -1.70
N ASN A 343 -5.26 -22.29 -0.87
CA ASN A 343 -5.55 -23.14 0.30
C ASN A 343 -5.61 -22.36 1.62
N CYS A 344 -5.40 -21.04 1.60
CA CYS A 344 -5.46 -20.21 2.80
C CYS A 344 -6.91 -19.95 3.24
N CYS A 345 -7.10 -19.62 4.52
CA CYS A 345 -8.39 -19.19 5.03
C CYS A 345 -8.82 -17.84 4.42
N GLU A 346 -10.10 -17.47 4.57
CA GLU A 346 -10.65 -16.22 4.00
C GLU A 346 -9.91 -14.97 4.49
N LEU A 347 -9.50 -14.96 5.76
CA LEU A 347 -8.72 -13.87 6.36
C LEU A 347 -7.36 -13.73 5.68
N SER A 348 -6.56 -14.80 5.65
CA SER A 348 -5.22 -14.80 5.04
C SER A 348 -5.25 -14.42 3.55
N LYS A 349 -6.31 -14.79 2.82
CA LYS A 349 -6.50 -14.37 1.44
C LYS A 349 -6.68 -12.87 1.29
N LYS A 350 -7.46 -12.25 2.17
CA LYS A 350 -7.64 -10.79 2.18
C LYS A 350 -6.35 -10.06 2.55
N GLN A 351 -5.65 -10.53 3.59
CA GLN A 351 -4.36 -9.99 4.00
C GLN A 351 -3.32 -10.09 2.87
N TYR A 352 -3.20 -11.27 2.25
CA TYR A 352 -2.28 -11.46 1.14
C TYR A 352 -2.55 -10.51 -0.02
N LEU A 353 -3.84 -10.30 -0.35
CA LEU A 353 -4.22 -9.35 -1.39
C LEU A 353 -3.79 -7.93 -1.03
N ASP A 354 -4.12 -7.47 0.18
CA ASP A 354 -3.81 -6.11 0.60
C ASP A 354 -2.30 -5.88 0.68
N LEU A 355 -1.54 -6.79 1.27
CA LEU A 355 -0.07 -6.73 1.28
C LEU A 355 0.56 -6.77 -0.13
N SER A 356 -0.09 -7.46 -1.08
CA SER A 356 0.39 -7.53 -2.47
C SER A 356 0.06 -6.28 -3.29
N LEU A 357 -1.04 -5.59 -2.96
CA LEU A 357 -1.51 -4.39 -3.66
C LEU A 357 -1.05 -3.10 -3.00
N ILE A 358 -0.84 -3.12 -1.68
CA ILE A 358 -0.39 -1.95 -0.95
C ILE A 358 1.08 -1.67 -1.27
N HIS A 359 1.32 -0.46 -1.66
CA HIS A 359 2.66 0.12 -1.67
C HIS A 359 2.81 0.90 -0.37
N ILE A 360 3.37 0.23 0.59
CA ILE A 360 3.69 0.84 1.88
C ILE A 360 4.79 1.88 1.70
#